data_f0c171fac05d3241bf447bdebbd2d6af
#
_entry.id   f0c171fac05d3241bf447bdebbd2d6af
#
_cell.length_a   1.000
_cell.length_b   1.000
_cell.length_c   1.000
_cell.angle_alpha   90.00
_cell.angle_beta   90.00
_cell.angle_gamma   90.00
#
_symmetry.space_group_name_H-M   'P 1'
#
loop_
_entity.id
_entity.type
_entity.pdbx_description
1 polymer ?
#
loop_
_entity_poly.entity_id
_entity_poly.type
_entity_poly.pdbx_seq_one_letter_code
_entity_poly.pdbx_strand_id
1 'polypeptide(L)'
;MAHWLLKSEPAAYSWDQMVKDKRTHWNGVRNFQAANNLRAMKQGDRAFFYHSNEGKDIVGIIEIVRPFYPDPGDPSGKFGMIDVAPVMPVKKSVSLAEMREVPELSGFSLLRQSRLSVCPVTDKEWAVICKMAGIPA
;
A
#
# COMPACT_ATOMS: atom_id res chain seq x y z
N MET A 1 6.44 -14.58 -1.57
CA MET A 1 6.31 -13.12 -1.69
C MET A 1 5.13 -12.66 -0.85
N ALA A 2 5.37 -11.70 0.01
CA ALA A 2 4.28 -11.11 0.80
C ALA A 2 3.63 -9.96 0.03
N HIS A 3 2.39 -9.66 0.36
CA HIS A 3 1.61 -8.62 -0.28
C HIS A 3 1.12 -7.61 0.76
N TRP A 4 1.06 -6.35 0.34
CA TRP A 4 0.76 -5.23 1.22
C TRP A 4 -0.16 -4.22 0.54
N LEU A 5 -0.67 -3.27 1.31
CA LEU A 5 -1.38 -2.09 0.81
C LEU A 5 -0.84 -0.87 1.53
N LEU A 6 -0.46 0.14 0.77
CA LEU A 6 0.04 1.41 1.30
C LEU A 6 -0.93 2.53 0.93
N LYS A 7 -1.33 3.32 1.93
CA LYS A 7 -2.27 4.43 1.73
C LYS A 7 -1.51 5.74 1.54
N SER A 8 -1.94 6.52 0.56
CA SER A 8 -1.46 7.88 0.35
C SER A 8 -2.62 8.80 0.03
N GLU A 9 -2.59 10.02 0.57
CA GLU A 9 -3.55 11.05 0.18
C GLU A 9 -3.13 11.62 -1.18
N PRO A 10 -4.04 11.67 -2.19
CA PRO A 10 -3.67 12.19 -3.52
C PRO A 10 -3.16 13.63 -3.51
N ALA A 11 -3.65 14.44 -2.58
CA ALA A 11 -3.21 15.82 -2.45
C ALA A 11 -1.77 15.92 -1.93
N ALA A 12 -1.31 14.93 -1.15
CA ALA A 12 0.06 14.89 -0.63
C ALA A 12 0.99 14.14 -1.58
N TYR A 13 0.57 12.96 -2.05
CA TYR A 13 1.38 12.16 -2.97
C TYR A 13 0.46 11.24 -3.78
N SER A 14 0.30 11.54 -5.07
CA SER A 14 -0.60 10.82 -5.96
C SER A 14 0.11 9.69 -6.71
N TRP A 15 -0.68 8.80 -7.31
CA TRP A 15 -0.17 7.78 -8.23
C TRP A 15 0.58 8.41 -9.40
N ASP A 16 0.05 9.49 -9.98
CA ASP A 16 0.69 10.19 -11.10
C ASP A 16 2.06 10.73 -10.70
N GLN A 17 2.19 11.23 -9.48
CA GLN A 17 3.48 11.69 -8.95
C GLN A 17 4.45 10.51 -8.77
N MET A 18 3.97 9.38 -8.29
CA MET A 18 4.78 8.15 -8.14
C MET A 18 5.33 7.70 -9.50
N VAL A 19 4.50 7.69 -10.53
CA VAL A 19 4.93 7.30 -11.90
C VAL A 19 5.98 8.27 -12.43
N LYS A 20 5.84 9.55 -12.16
CA LYS A 20 6.79 10.58 -12.54
C LYS A 20 8.13 10.43 -11.84
N ASP A 21 8.10 10.17 -10.54
CA ASP A 21 9.29 10.04 -9.71
C ASP A 21 10.05 8.73 -9.95
N LYS A 22 9.36 7.71 -10.41
CA LYS A 22 9.89 6.34 -10.70
C LYS A 22 10.38 5.60 -9.46
N ARG A 23 10.68 6.28 -8.38
CA ARG A 23 11.09 5.71 -7.08
C ARG A 23 10.92 6.78 -6.02
N THR A 24 10.45 6.38 -4.85
CA THR A 24 10.28 7.31 -3.74
C THR A 24 10.49 6.62 -2.39
N HIS A 25 10.75 7.43 -1.38
CA HIS A 25 10.78 6.99 0.02
C HIS A 25 9.36 6.97 0.58
N TRP A 26 9.01 5.90 1.30
CA TRP A 26 7.75 5.85 2.03
C TRP A 26 8.05 6.14 3.49
N ASN A 27 8.08 7.41 3.84
CA ASN A 27 8.48 7.91 5.16
C ASN A 27 7.30 8.49 5.93
N GLY A 28 7.57 9.01 7.12
CA GLY A 28 6.53 9.67 7.92
C GLY A 28 5.59 8.74 8.66
N VAL A 29 5.82 7.43 8.62
CA VAL A 29 5.00 6.45 9.33
C VAL A 29 5.33 6.53 10.82
N ARG A 30 4.33 6.85 11.65
CA ARG A 30 4.50 7.06 13.10
C ARG A 30 3.58 6.19 13.95
N ASN A 31 2.86 5.25 13.33
CA ASN A 31 2.04 4.25 14.03
C ASN A 31 2.85 2.97 14.18
N PHE A 32 2.89 2.40 15.39
CA PHE A 32 3.73 1.22 15.65
C PHE A 32 3.29 -0.01 14.86
N GLN A 33 2.00 -0.23 14.68
CA GLN A 33 1.51 -1.37 13.90
C GLN A 33 1.91 -1.23 12.43
N ALA A 34 1.75 -0.04 11.86
CA ALA A 34 2.17 0.25 10.49
C ALA A 34 3.69 0.10 10.34
N ALA A 35 4.46 0.59 11.30
CA ALA A 35 5.92 0.45 11.31
C ALA A 35 6.35 -1.01 11.37
N ASN A 36 5.67 -1.84 12.17
CA ASN A 36 5.96 -3.27 12.23
C ASN A 36 5.67 -3.95 10.89
N ASN A 37 4.63 -3.52 10.19
CA ASN A 37 4.34 -4.02 8.84
C ASN A 37 5.45 -3.63 7.86
N LEU A 38 5.95 -2.40 7.93
CA LEU A 38 7.10 -1.98 7.11
C LEU A 38 8.33 -2.83 7.38
N ARG A 39 8.61 -3.15 8.66
CA ARG A 39 9.75 -3.99 9.05
C ARG A 39 9.64 -5.41 8.49
N ALA A 40 8.44 -5.91 8.30
CA ALA A 40 8.20 -7.26 7.77
C ALA A 40 8.35 -7.33 6.25
N MET A 41 8.39 -6.20 5.56
CA MET A 41 8.51 -6.16 4.10
C MET A 41 9.90 -6.56 3.63
N LYS A 42 9.95 -7.22 2.48
CA LYS A 42 11.19 -7.64 1.83
C LYS A 42 11.29 -7.04 0.44
N GLN A 43 12.51 -6.87 -0.04
CA GLN A 43 12.74 -6.45 -1.42
C GLN A 43 12.05 -7.42 -2.37
N GLY A 44 11.31 -6.89 -3.33
CA GLY A 44 10.53 -7.67 -4.29
C GLY A 44 9.08 -7.89 -3.89
N ASP A 45 8.71 -7.63 -2.63
CA ASP A 45 7.31 -7.66 -2.22
C ASP A 45 6.54 -6.60 -2.99
N ARG A 46 5.25 -6.88 -3.24
CA ARG A 46 4.38 -5.94 -3.95
C ARG A 46 3.30 -5.40 -3.04
N ALA A 47 2.83 -4.21 -3.36
CA ALA A 47 1.78 -3.54 -2.61
C ALA A 47 0.80 -2.85 -3.54
N PHE A 48 -0.46 -2.78 -3.11
CA PHE A 48 -1.44 -1.91 -3.72
C PHE A 48 -1.18 -0.47 -3.29
N PHE A 49 -1.26 0.45 -4.22
CA PHE A 49 -1.23 1.89 -3.94
C PHE A 49 -2.68 2.37 -3.83
N TYR A 50 -3.05 2.82 -2.64
CA TYR A 50 -4.42 3.21 -2.32
C TYR A 50 -4.49 4.71 -2.06
N HIS A 51 -5.37 5.41 -2.80
CA HIS A 51 -5.68 6.83 -2.54
C HIS A 51 -6.66 6.91 -1.37
N SER A 52 -6.20 7.44 -0.24
CA SER A 52 -7.03 7.69 0.93
C SER A 52 -7.63 9.10 0.88
N ASN A 53 -8.64 9.36 1.68
CA ASN A 53 -9.35 10.64 1.74
C ASN A 53 -10.18 10.96 0.49
N GLU A 54 -9.51 11.23 -0.61
CA GLU A 54 -10.14 11.50 -1.91
C GLU A 54 -10.02 10.26 -2.79
N GLY A 55 -11.11 9.89 -3.45
CA GLY A 55 -11.19 8.72 -4.31
C GLY A 55 -11.43 7.43 -3.54
N LYS A 56 -10.71 7.16 -2.48
CA LYS A 56 -10.78 5.94 -1.64
C LYS A 56 -10.76 4.68 -2.50
N ASP A 57 -9.71 4.54 -3.30
CA ASP A 57 -9.59 3.45 -4.26
C ASP A 57 -8.14 3.02 -4.47
N ILE A 58 -7.99 1.76 -4.88
CA ILE A 58 -6.72 1.20 -5.33
C ILE A 58 -6.52 1.62 -6.78
N VAL A 59 -5.38 2.23 -7.08
CA VAL A 59 -5.11 2.81 -8.41
C VAL A 59 -3.88 2.21 -9.08
N GLY A 60 -3.02 1.51 -8.36
CA GLY A 60 -1.83 0.93 -8.96
C GLY A 60 -1.15 -0.10 -8.08
N ILE A 61 -0.11 -0.70 -8.62
CA ILE A 61 0.75 -1.64 -7.91
C ILE A 61 2.16 -1.08 -7.86
N ILE A 62 2.78 -1.15 -6.69
CA ILE A 62 4.14 -0.75 -6.43
C ILE A 62 4.95 -1.95 -5.92
N GLU A 63 6.27 -1.84 -6.01
CA GLU A 63 7.20 -2.86 -5.52
C GLU A 63 8.11 -2.26 -4.48
N ILE A 64 8.42 -3.04 -3.43
CA ILE A 64 9.38 -2.66 -2.41
C ILE A 64 10.78 -2.88 -3.00
N VAL A 65 11.51 -1.79 -3.25
CA VAL A 65 12.84 -1.83 -3.86
C VAL A 65 13.96 -1.68 -2.85
N ARG A 66 13.66 -1.14 -1.66
CA ARG A 66 14.57 -1.12 -0.52
C ARG A 66 13.78 -1.39 0.76
N PRO A 67 14.15 -2.44 1.53
CA PRO A 67 13.44 -2.77 2.76
C PRO A 67 13.72 -1.75 3.86
N PHE A 68 13.08 -1.93 5.01
CA PHE A 68 13.10 -1.02 6.15
C PHE A 68 14.49 -0.51 6.50
N TYR A 69 14.61 0.80 6.64
CA TYR A 69 15.79 1.50 7.15
C TYR A 69 15.37 2.75 7.94
N PRO A 70 16.26 3.32 8.77
CA PRO A 70 15.84 4.44 9.61
C PRO A 70 15.31 5.63 8.84
N ASP A 71 14.26 6.25 9.37
CA ASP A 71 13.67 7.48 8.84
C ASP A 71 14.41 8.67 9.46
N PRO A 72 15.13 9.48 8.65
CA PRO A 72 15.85 10.66 9.18
C PRO A 72 14.95 11.67 9.87
N GLY A 73 13.65 11.66 9.57
CA GLY A 73 12.67 12.53 10.23
C GLY A 73 12.30 12.10 11.63
N ASP A 74 12.77 10.93 12.08
CA ASP A 74 12.53 10.43 13.43
C ASP A 74 13.84 10.35 14.22
N PRO A 75 14.14 11.35 15.07
CA PRO A 75 15.37 11.34 15.86
C PRO A 75 15.40 10.26 16.94
N SER A 76 14.26 9.67 17.30
CA SER A 76 14.21 8.60 18.31
C SER A 76 14.73 7.26 17.78
N GLY A 77 14.79 7.07 16.46
CA GLY A 77 15.20 5.82 15.84
C GLY A 77 14.16 4.69 15.92
N LYS A 78 12.96 4.96 16.38
CA LYS A 78 11.90 3.95 16.53
C LYS A 78 11.19 3.65 15.23
N PHE A 79 11.15 4.59 14.31
CA PHE A 79 10.44 4.48 13.05
C PHE A 79 11.40 4.48 11.88
N GLY A 80 10.98 3.86 10.81
CA GLY A 80 11.77 3.78 9.61
C GLY A 80 10.92 3.95 8.37
N MET A 81 11.53 3.73 7.23
CA MET A 81 10.91 3.89 5.93
C MET A 81 11.37 2.79 4.98
N ILE A 82 10.70 2.70 3.86
CA ILE A 82 11.06 1.81 2.75
C ILE A 82 11.14 2.64 1.48
N ASP A 83 11.77 2.09 0.44
CA ASP A 83 11.71 2.68 -0.89
C ASP A 83 10.82 1.82 -1.76
N VAL A 84 10.01 2.47 -2.59
CA VAL A 84 9.07 1.81 -3.49
C VAL A 84 9.20 2.38 -4.89
N ALA A 85 8.79 1.58 -5.88
CA ALA A 85 8.74 1.99 -7.28
C ALA A 85 7.43 1.52 -7.91
N PRO A 86 6.86 2.26 -8.87
CA PRO A 86 5.65 1.84 -9.54
C PRO A 86 5.89 0.64 -10.43
N VAL A 87 4.96 -0.32 -10.43
CA VAL A 87 5.00 -1.49 -11.31
C VAL A 87 4.03 -1.29 -12.48
N MET A 88 2.75 -1.07 -12.16
CA MET A 88 1.72 -0.87 -13.18
C MET A 88 0.50 -0.19 -12.57
N PRO A 89 -0.25 0.59 -13.36
CA PRO A 89 -1.58 1.03 -12.95
C PRO A 89 -2.54 -0.14 -13.01
N VAL A 90 -3.65 -0.07 -12.27
CA VAL A 90 -4.74 -1.01 -12.45
C VAL A 90 -5.56 -0.61 -13.69
N LYS A 91 -6.19 -1.57 -14.35
CA LYS A 91 -7.07 -1.28 -15.49
C LYS A 91 -8.37 -0.63 -15.02
N LYS A 92 -8.86 -1.06 -13.87
CA LYS A 92 -10.06 -0.54 -13.24
C LYS A 92 -9.74 -0.27 -11.78
N SER A 93 -9.94 0.95 -11.32
CA SER A 93 -9.75 1.28 -9.91
C SER A 93 -10.73 0.48 -9.06
N VAL A 94 -10.28 0.07 -7.87
CA VAL A 94 -11.07 -0.73 -6.94
C VAL A 94 -11.37 0.14 -5.73
N SER A 95 -12.64 0.53 -5.59
CA SER A 95 -13.05 1.43 -4.52
C SER A 95 -13.25 0.69 -3.20
N LEU A 96 -13.17 1.44 -2.10
CA LEU A 96 -13.47 0.93 -0.77
C LEU A 96 -14.90 0.37 -0.71
N ALA A 97 -15.86 1.06 -1.32
CA ALA A 97 -17.25 0.63 -1.37
C ALA A 97 -17.40 -0.71 -2.10
N GLU A 98 -16.72 -0.88 -3.24
CA GLU A 98 -16.75 -2.14 -3.98
C GLU A 98 -16.15 -3.28 -3.15
N MET A 99 -15.03 -3.04 -2.47
CA MET A 99 -14.39 -4.07 -1.64
C MET A 99 -15.29 -4.52 -0.49
N ARG A 100 -16.08 -3.63 0.09
CA ARG A 100 -17.02 -3.96 1.17
C ARG A 100 -18.16 -4.90 0.72
N GLU A 101 -18.45 -4.92 -0.57
CA GLU A 101 -19.49 -5.80 -1.14
C GLU A 101 -18.99 -7.21 -1.42
N VAL A 102 -17.68 -7.47 -1.27
CA VAL A 102 -17.07 -8.76 -1.59
C VAL A 102 -16.88 -9.58 -0.32
N PRO A 103 -17.62 -10.70 -0.14
CA PRO A 103 -17.52 -11.52 1.07
C PRO A 103 -16.11 -12.04 1.37
N GLU A 104 -15.34 -12.36 0.35
CA GLU A 104 -13.97 -12.88 0.49
C GLU A 104 -13.02 -11.85 1.13
N LEU A 105 -13.39 -10.56 1.12
CA LEU A 105 -12.60 -9.48 1.70
C LEU A 105 -13.07 -9.07 3.10
N SER A 106 -14.00 -9.81 3.71
CA SER A 106 -14.57 -9.45 5.00
C SER A 106 -13.54 -9.33 6.13
N GLY A 107 -12.43 -10.07 6.05
CA GLY A 107 -11.35 -10.03 7.02
C GLY A 107 -10.18 -9.10 6.64
N PHE A 108 -10.28 -8.41 5.52
CA PHE A 108 -9.20 -7.57 5.00
C PHE A 108 -8.91 -6.39 5.94
N SER A 109 -7.63 -6.19 6.27
CA SER A 109 -7.19 -5.16 7.22
C SER A 109 -7.66 -3.76 6.84
N LEU A 110 -7.64 -3.41 5.56
CA LEU A 110 -8.14 -2.11 5.09
C LEU A 110 -9.58 -1.84 5.54
N LEU A 111 -10.44 -2.86 5.51
CA LEU A 111 -11.85 -2.73 5.87
C LEU A 111 -12.06 -2.75 7.39
N ARG A 112 -11.18 -3.42 8.13
CA ARG A 112 -11.33 -3.60 9.58
C ARG A 112 -10.59 -2.54 10.39
N GLN A 113 -9.54 -1.97 9.85
CA GLN A 113 -8.70 -0.98 10.52
C GLN A 113 -8.55 0.26 9.63
N SER A 114 -9.57 1.10 9.61
CA SER A 114 -9.66 2.24 8.69
C SER A 114 -8.53 3.26 8.85
N ARG A 115 -7.85 3.27 10.00
CA ARG A 115 -6.75 4.23 10.29
C ARG A 115 -5.37 3.64 10.07
N LEU A 116 -5.27 2.36 9.76
CA LEU A 116 -3.99 1.74 9.51
C LEU A 116 -3.50 2.10 8.09
N SER A 117 -2.38 2.77 7.98
CA SER A 117 -1.85 3.27 6.71
C SER A 117 -1.03 2.25 5.93
N VAL A 118 -0.57 1.19 6.59
CA VAL A 118 0.20 0.10 5.98
C VAL A 118 -0.47 -1.19 6.39
N CYS A 119 -1.09 -1.88 5.43
CA CYS A 119 -1.91 -3.05 5.71
C CYS A 119 -1.30 -4.31 5.10
N PRO A 120 -1.33 -5.45 5.82
CA PRO A 120 -1.02 -6.73 5.19
C PRO A 120 -2.18 -7.16 4.29
N VAL A 121 -1.85 -7.87 3.22
CA VAL A 121 -2.81 -8.43 2.26
C VAL A 121 -2.49 -9.91 2.12
N THR A 122 -3.46 -10.78 2.37
CA THR A 122 -3.26 -12.21 2.17
C THR A 122 -3.19 -12.53 0.68
N ASP A 123 -2.62 -13.68 0.33
CA ASP A 123 -2.53 -14.11 -1.07
C ASP A 123 -3.91 -14.20 -1.71
N LYS A 124 -4.90 -14.68 -0.95
CA LYS A 124 -6.28 -14.78 -1.42
C LYS A 124 -6.89 -13.39 -1.67
N GLU A 125 -6.70 -12.46 -0.72
CA GLU A 125 -7.18 -11.09 -0.87
C GLU A 125 -6.51 -10.40 -2.06
N TRP A 126 -5.22 -10.61 -2.24
CA TRP A 126 -4.48 -10.09 -3.39
C TRP A 126 -5.09 -10.57 -4.71
N ALA A 127 -5.32 -11.87 -4.84
CA ALA A 127 -5.89 -12.47 -6.04
C ALA A 127 -7.29 -11.94 -6.35
N VAL A 128 -8.14 -11.82 -5.32
CA VAL A 128 -9.49 -11.28 -5.47
C VAL A 128 -9.47 -9.83 -5.96
N ILE A 129 -8.64 -9.00 -5.34
CA ILE A 129 -8.54 -7.58 -5.69
C ILE A 129 -7.95 -7.40 -7.09
N CYS A 130 -6.93 -8.17 -7.47
CA CYS A 130 -6.36 -8.12 -8.81
C CYS A 130 -7.39 -8.47 -9.87
N LYS A 131 -8.24 -9.46 -9.60
CA LYS A 131 -9.35 -9.80 -10.49
C LYS A 131 -10.33 -8.63 -10.65
N MET A 132 -10.69 -7.97 -9.54
CA MET A 132 -11.56 -6.79 -9.57
C MET A 132 -10.92 -5.65 -10.36
N ALA A 133 -9.61 -5.50 -10.26
CA ALA A 133 -8.83 -4.46 -10.93
C ALA A 133 -8.54 -4.78 -12.41
N GLY A 134 -8.85 -5.97 -12.86
CA GLY A 134 -8.60 -6.40 -14.24
C GLY A 134 -7.15 -6.64 -14.60
N ILE A 135 -6.33 -7.02 -13.62
CA ILE A 135 -4.89 -7.27 -13.79
C ILE A 135 -4.52 -8.67 -13.30
N PRO A 136 -3.39 -9.23 -13.76
CA PRO A 136 -2.91 -10.53 -13.27
C PRO A 136 -2.53 -10.44 -11.78
N ALA A 137 -2.77 -11.51 -11.07
CA ALA A 137 -2.39 -11.61 -9.67
C ALA A 137 -0.89 -11.90 -9.49
#